data_994a69a716481dc1d119f0599371b185
#
_entry.id   994a69a716481dc1d119f0599371b185
#
_cell.length_a   1.000
_cell.length_b   1.000
_cell.length_c   1.000
_cell.angle_alpha   90.00
_cell.angle_beta   90.00
_cell.angle_gamma   90.00
#
_symmetry.space_group_name_H-M   'P 1'
#
loop_
_entity.id
_entity.type
_entity.pdbx_description
1 polymer ?
#
loop_
_entity_poly.entity_id
_entity_poly.type
_entity_poly.pdbx_seq_one_letter_code
_entity_poly.pdbx_strand_id
1 'polypeptide(L)'
;MDADLFVRMLSDKSIVDLKKLGYKYPQADLKEFVSLLNSGFYISLPLKDFNGKNLVYLDSVTQVQLSAAKVLLTPQSSGHIYGRKAMEDEILSTFSIEQIDTSRDSVRRILSGYAPTSKSENRIYGMKKGLEFISDPQHTISEESIHQLYELTIGMFLPEEDRLLPDYQYRHDSVYIVGDKVEHTGLPWQMLPEYMGNLVEFIHQESAMNDLLKAALIHFYIAYLHPWFDGNGRMARLIHLWYLVQQRYSSALFVPLSGYVEKSRRGYYNAYTLAEQNAKISGIMDVTPFLTYFIENVYH
;
A
#
# COMPACT_ATOMS: atom_id res chain seq x y z
N MET A 1 31.86 12.65 5.88
CA MET A 1 31.60 12.75 4.39
C MET A 1 31.86 14.17 3.96
N ASP A 2 32.52 14.40 2.83
CA ASP A 2 32.67 15.71 2.21
C ASP A 2 31.32 16.27 1.74
N ALA A 3 31.12 17.61 1.90
CA ALA A 3 29.86 18.26 1.59
C ALA A 3 29.46 18.17 0.11
N ASP A 4 30.44 18.31 -0.81
CA ASP A 4 30.18 18.20 -2.25
C ASP A 4 29.76 16.77 -2.65
N LEU A 5 30.35 15.74 -2.03
CA LEU A 5 29.96 14.36 -2.23
C LEU A 5 28.54 14.10 -1.71
N PHE A 6 28.22 14.62 -0.52
CA PHE A 6 26.88 14.48 0.06
C PHE A 6 25.82 15.10 -0.84
N VAL A 7 26.02 16.34 -1.31
CA VAL A 7 25.07 17.04 -2.19
C VAL A 7 24.88 16.30 -3.52
N ARG A 8 25.95 15.77 -4.11
CA ARG A 8 25.86 14.96 -5.33
C ARG A 8 25.07 13.68 -5.13
N MET A 9 25.26 12.99 -4.01
CA MET A 9 24.51 11.77 -3.68
C MET A 9 23.05 12.07 -3.37
N LEU A 10 22.76 13.15 -2.65
CA LEU A 10 21.41 13.60 -2.31
C LEU A 10 20.59 13.95 -3.58
N SER A 11 21.25 14.55 -4.58
CA SER A 11 20.62 14.96 -5.85
C SER A 11 20.58 13.83 -6.90
N ASP A 12 21.14 12.67 -6.59
CA ASP A 12 21.18 11.56 -7.55
C ASP A 12 19.85 10.82 -7.61
N LYS A 13 19.40 10.50 -8.83
CA LYS A 13 18.17 9.71 -9.05
C LYS A 13 18.22 8.31 -8.40
N SER A 14 19.43 7.81 -8.10
CA SER A 14 19.62 6.51 -7.43
C SER A 14 19.50 6.61 -5.90
N ILE A 15 19.17 7.77 -5.32
CA ILE A 15 19.04 7.96 -3.87
C ILE A 15 18.06 6.97 -3.22
N VAL A 16 17.05 6.54 -3.96
CA VAL A 16 16.06 5.54 -3.51
C VAL A 16 16.59 4.10 -3.52
N ASP A 17 17.79 3.86 -4.03
CA ASP A 17 18.47 2.55 -4.13
C ASP A 17 19.90 2.66 -3.59
N LEU A 18 20.06 2.44 -2.29
CA LEU A 18 21.36 2.59 -1.60
C LEU A 18 22.45 1.68 -2.18
N LYS A 19 22.08 0.48 -2.63
CA LYS A 19 23.04 -0.44 -3.25
C LYS A 19 23.58 0.15 -4.56
N LYS A 20 22.70 0.65 -5.41
CA LYS A 20 23.06 1.28 -6.68
C LYS A 20 23.85 2.57 -6.45
N LEU A 21 23.43 3.36 -5.46
CA LEU A 21 24.12 4.58 -5.04
C LEU A 21 25.56 4.27 -4.61
N GLY A 22 25.76 3.21 -3.82
CA GLY A 22 27.11 2.77 -3.38
C GLY A 22 28.00 2.32 -4.53
N TYR A 23 27.46 1.67 -5.55
CA TYR A 23 28.24 1.34 -6.77
C TYR A 23 28.64 2.60 -7.55
N LYS A 24 27.78 3.61 -7.59
CA LYS A 24 28.06 4.86 -8.29
C LYS A 24 29.05 5.76 -7.56
N TYR A 25 29.06 5.68 -6.23
CA TYR A 25 29.94 6.46 -5.35
C TYR A 25 30.75 5.53 -4.43
N PRO A 26 31.71 4.73 -4.99
CA PRO A 26 32.40 3.71 -4.21
C PRO A 26 33.31 4.26 -3.10
N GLN A 27 33.64 5.56 -3.15
CA GLN A 27 34.39 6.26 -2.12
C GLN A 27 33.53 6.72 -0.92
N ALA A 28 32.19 6.62 -1.02
CA ALA A 28 31.28 7.06 0.01
C ALA A 28 31.02 5.98 1.06
N ASP A 29 31.01 6.34 2.34
CA ASP A 29 30.44 5.50 3.39
C ASP A 29 28.91 5.70 3.41
N LEU A 30 28.18 4.67 2.98
CA LEU A 30 26.72 4.70 2.96
C LEU A 30 26.10 4.85 4.34
N LYS A 31 26.73 4.32 5.39
CA LYS A 31 26.21 4.47 6.76
C LYS A 31 26.33 5.91 7.24
N GLU A 32 27.47 6.54 6.96
CA GLU A 32 27.66 7.96 7.23
C GLU A 32 26.66 8.82 6.43
N PHE A 33 26.48 8.51 5.12
CA PHE A 33 25.49 9.20 4.28
C PHE A 33 24.07 9.11 4.88
N VAL A 34 23.61 7.91 5.23
CA VAL A 34 22.28 7.70 5.83
C VAL A 34 22.18 8.36 7.21
N SER A 35 23.26 8.37 8.00
CA SER A 35 23.28 9.09 9.30
C SER A 35 23.08 10.60 9.11
N LEU A 36 23.69 11.20 8.08
CA LEU A 36 23.49 12.59 7.71
C LEU A 36 22.06 12.85 7.23
N LEU A 37 21.49 11.95 6.41
CA LEU A 37 20.07 12.03 6.02
C LEU A 37 19.15 12.00 7.24
N ASN A 38 19.44 11.13 8.21
CA ASN A 38 18.64 10.98 9.42
C ASN A 38 18.75 12.20 10.38
N SER A 39 19.83 12.96 10.28
CA SER A 39 20.04 14.15 11.12
C SER A 39 19.26 15.40 10.68
N GLY A 40 18.75 15.45 9.43
CA GLY A 40 18.08 16.66 8.96
C GLY A 40 17.26 16.57 7.66
N PHE A 41 17.21 15.41 7.00
CA PHE A 41 16.53 15.26 5.71
C PHE A 41 15.37 14.27 5.74
N TYR A 42 15.45 13.22 6.56
CA TYR A 42 14.34 12.29 6.75
C TYR A 42 13.25 12.90 7.62
N ILE A 43 12.02 12.74 7.19
CA ILE A 43 10.84 12.92 8.04
C ILE A 43 10.54 11.60 8.73
N SER A 44 10.48 11.64 10.06
CA SER A 44 10.09 10.49 10.89
C SER A 44 8.57 10.35 10.94
N LEU A 45 8.10 9.12 10.76
CA LEU A 45 6.68 8.77 10.77
C LEU A 45 6.31 8.11 12.12
N PRO A 46 5.09 8.26 12.62
CA PRO A 46 4.64 7.61 13.86
C PRO A 46 4.27 6.12 13.66
N LEU A 47 4.81 5.51 12.61
CA LEU A 47 4.66 4.09 12.29
C LEU A 47 6.01 3.39 12.48
N LYS A 48 6.00 2.17 13.01
CA LYS A 48 7.21 1.45 13.41
C LYS A 48 7.54 0.29 12.47
N ASP A 49 8.81 0.04 12.28
CA ASP A 49 9.32 -1.21 11.69
C ASP A 49 9.22 -2.38 12.69
N PHE A 50 9.57 -3.59 12.26
CA PHE A 50 9.53 -4.79 13.11
C PHE A 50 10.53 -4.78 14.27
N ASN A 51 11.43 -3.81 14.33
CA ASN A 51 12.37 -3.57 15.43
C ASN A 51 11.91 -2.42 16.35
N GLY A 52 10.69 -1.90 16.15
CA GLY A 52 10.14 -0.80 16.94
C GLY A 52 10.71 0.58 16.60
N LYS A 53 11.47 0.73 15.51
CA LYS A 53 11.98 2.02 15.04
C LYS A 53 10.98 2.67 14.12
N ASN A 54 10.90 3.99 14.15
CA ASN A 54 10.04 4.74 13.26
C ASN A 54 10.46 4.57 11.79
N LEU A 55 9.47 4.43 10.91
CA LEU A 55 9.67 4.56 9.47
C LEU A 55 10.04 6.00 9.14
N VAL A 56 10.76 6.17 8.03
CA VAL A 56 11.16 7.49 7.55
C VAL A 56 10.92 7.63 6.04
N TYR A 57 10.87 8.87 5.57
CA TYR A 57 10.91 9.16 4.13
C TYR A 57 11.60 10.48 3.83
N LEU A 58 12.08 10.66 2.59
CA LEU A 58 12.69 11.88 2.08
C LEU A 58 11.61 12.79 1.48
N ASP A 59 11.11 13.74 2.25
CA ASP A 59 10.08 14.67 1.81
C ASP A 59 10.55 15.52 0.62
N SER A 60 11.79 15.97 0.62
CA SER A 60 12.36 16.74 -0.48
C SER A 60 12.32 16.01 -1.82
N VAL A 61 12.51 14.68 -1.82
CA VAL A 61 12.43 13.85 -3.04
C VAL A 61 10.99 13.68 -3.48
N THR A 62 10.10 13.32 -2.56
CA THR A 62 8.68 13.04 -2.87
C THR A 62 7.91 14.29 -3.29
N GLN A 63 8.16 15.44 -2.66
CA GLN A 63 7.50 16.71 -3.00
C GLN A 63 7.90 17.21 -4.40
N VAL A 64 9.19 17.14 -4.75
CA VAL A 64 9.65 17.52 -6.09
C VAL A 64 9.02 16.63 -7.15
N GLN A 65 8.96 15.32 -6.94
CA GLN A 65 8.35 14.38 -7.89
C GLN A 65 6.83 14.61 -7.99
N LEU A 66 6.14 14.77 -6.87
CA LEU A 66 4.69 14.99 -6.84
C LEU A 66 4.30 16.31 -7.53
N SER A 67 5.07 17.38 -7.32
CA SER A 67 4.84 18.68 -7.96
C SER A 67 5.08 18.66 -9.49
N ALA A 68 5.96 17.78 -9.95
CA ALA A 68 6.24 17.58 -11.37
C ALA A 68 5.24 16.62 -12.05
N ALA A 69 4.55 15.79 -11.28
CA ALA A 69 3.60 14.82 -11.82
C ALA A 69 2.29 15.50 -12.27
N LYS A 70 1.75 15.05 -13.41
CA LYS A 70 0.37 15.37 -13.81
C LYS A 70 -0.58 14.43 -13.08
N VAL A 71 -0.90 14.76 -11.83
CA VAL A 71 -1.73 13.90 -10.98
C VAL A 71 -3.16 13.85 -11.53
N LEU A 72 -3.65 12.63 -11.79
CA LEU A 72 -5.02 12.36 -12.26
C LEU A 72 -6.06 12.55 -11.15
N LEU A 73 -5.65 12.44 -9.90
CA LEU A 73 -6.51 12.49 -8.75
C LEU A 73 -6.52 13.90 -8.17
N THR A 74 -7.70 14.53 -8.16
CA THR A 74 -7.90 15.86 -7.58
C THR A 74 -9.02 15.83 -6.56
N PRO A 75 -8.90 16.57 -5.43
CA PRO A 75 -10.01 16.72 -4.50
C PRO A 75 -11.20 17.34 -5.20
N GLN A 76 -12.35 16.68 -5.13
CA GLN A 76 -13.63 17.18 -5.67
C GLN A 76 -14.76 16.86 -4.69
N SER A 77 -15.74 17.74 -4.62
CA SER A 77 -16.81 17.65 -3.61
C SER A 77 -18.04 16.84 -4.04
N SER A 78 -18.05 16.20 -5.21
CA SER A 78 -19.24 15.53 -5.72
C SER A 78 -18.97 14.12 -6.24
N GLY A 79 -19.66 13.15 -5.66
CA GLY A 79 -19.78 11.77 -6.13
C GLY A 79 -19.40 10.74 -5.06
N HIS A 80 -20.37 9.93 -4.65
CA HIS A 80 -20.18 8.82 -3.70
C HIS A 80 -20.48 7.46 -4.36
N ILE A 81 -20.60 7.42 -5.69
CA ILE A 81 -20.94 6.20 -6.43
C ILE A 81 -19.71 5.82 -7.27
N TYR A 82 -19.24 4.59 -7.07
CA TYR A 82 -18.16 4.04 -7.87
C TYR A 82 -18.58 3.92 -9.34
N GLY A 83 -17.80 4.48 -10.25
CA GLY A 83 -18.06 4.36 -11.67
C GLY A 83 -18.03 2.91 -12.13
N ARG A 84 -19.11 2.42 -12.78
CA ARG A 84 -19.23 0.98 -13.13
C ARG A 84 -18.06 0.45 -13.95
N LYS A 85 -17.54 1.23 -14.89
CA LYS A 85 -16.38 0.84 -15.71
C LYS A 85 -15.10 0.80 -14.89
N ALA A 86 -14.89 1.77 -14.00
CA ALA A 86 -13.76 1.79 -13.10
C ALA A 86 -13.79 0.61 -12.11
N MET A 87 -14.99 0.28 -11.57
CA MET A 87 -15.18 -0.89 -10.71
C MET A 87 -14.86 -2.21 -11.46
N GLU A 88 -15.30 -2.35 -12.71
CA GLU A 88 -14.98 -3.51 -13.55
C GLU A 88 -13.46 -3.66 -13.72
N ASP A 89 -12.78 -2.59 -14.10
CA ASP A 89 -11.34 -2.61 -14.33
C ASP A 89 -10.55 -2.75 -13.03
N GLU A 90 -11.00 -2.16 -11.92
CA GLU A 90 -10.39 -2.31 -10.59
C GLU A 90 -10.43 -3.78 -10.12
N ILE A 91 -11.59 -4.45 -10.24
CA ILE A 91 -11.75 -5.87 -9.87
C ILE A 91 -10.86 -6.76 -10.75
N LEU A 92 -10.87 -6.56 -12.05
CA LEU A 92 -10.04 -7.35 -12.97
C LEU A 92 -8.55 -7.20 -12.65
N SER A 93 -8.11 -5.97 -12.49
CA SER A 93 -6.69 -5.67 -12.26
C SER A 93 -6.21 -6.15 -10.88
N THR A 94 -7.01 -5.94 -9.82
CA THR A 94 -6.63 -6.41 -8.49
C THR A 94 -6.53 -7.93 -8.43
N PHE A 95 -7.39 -8.66 -9.15
CA PHE A 95 -7.31 -10.13 -9.24
C PHE A 95 -6.14 -10.60 -10.10
N SER A 96 -5.86 -9.92 -11.21
CA SER A 96 -4.69 -10.19 -12.04
C SER A 96 -3.38 -10.04 -11.26
N ILE A 97 -3.23 -9.00 -10.44
CA ILE A 97 -2.05 -8.80 -9.57
C ILE A 97 -1.85 -10.03 -8.66
N GLU A 98 -2.92 -10.54 -8.06
CA GLU A 98 -2.89 -11.70 -7.13
C GLU A 98 -2.95 -13.05 -7.86
N GLN A 99 -2.88 -13.08 -9.19
CA GLN A 99 -2.98 -14.29 -10.00
C GLN A 99 -4.28 -15.11 -9.76
N ILE A 100 -5.36 -14.41 -9.39
CA ILE A 100 -6.68 -15.01 -9.24
C ILE A 100 -7.35 -15.02 -10.61
N ASP A 101 -7.67 -16.23 -11.10
CA ASP A 101 -8.34 -16.38 -12.38
C ASP A 101 -9.75 -15.80 -12.34
N THR A 102 -10.04 -14.91 -13.29
CA THR A 102 -11.34 -14.29 -13.44
C THR A 102 -11.57 -13.80 -14.87
N SER A 103 -12.82 -13.78 -15.31
CA SER A 103 -13.20 -13.30 -16.64
C SER A 103 -13.93 -11.96 -16.56
N ARG A 104 -13.76 -11.14 -17.59
CA ARG A 104 -14.50 -9.87 -17.72
C ARG A 104 -16.01 -10.11 -17.77
N ASP A 105 -16.48 -11.18 -18.39
CA ASP A 105 -17.90 -11.51 -18.49
C ASP A 105 -18.48 -11.88 -17.11
N SER A 106 -17.76 -12.64 -16.30
CA SER A 106 -18.16 -12.90 -14.89
C SER A 106 -18.25 -11.61 -14.08
N VAL A 107 -17.27 -10.72 -14.21
CA VAL A 107 -17.30 -9.42 -13.51
C VAL A 107 -18.53 -8.61 -13.96
N ARG A 108 -18.77 -8.49 -15.26
CA ARG A 108 -19.94 -7.76 -15.78
C ARG A 108 -21.26 -8.34 -15.32
N ARG A 109 -21.36 -9.67 -15.27
CA ARG A 109 -22.54 -10.39 -14.79
C ARG A 109 -22.83 -10.04 -13.34
N ILE A 110 -21.83 -10.09 -12.45
CA ILE A 110 -21.98 -9.74 -11.03
C ILE A 110 -22.29 -8.26 -10.85
N LEU A 111 -21.62 -7.36 -11.59
CA LEU A 111 -21.91 -5.93 -11.56
C LEU A 111 -23.31 -5.58 -12.07
N SER A 112 -23.90 -6.43 -12.91
CA SER A 112 -25.27 -6.31 -13.40
C SER A 112 -26.33 -6.83 -12.41
N GLY A 113 -25.91 -7.31 -11.22
CA GLY A 113 -26.81 -7.76 -10.16
C GLY A 113 -27.17 -9.26 -10.20
N TYR A 114 -26.56 -10.04 -11.08
CA TYR A 114 -26.78 -11.50 -11.05
C TYR A 114 -26.09 -12.14 -9.84
N ALA A 115 -26.74 -13.13 -9.26
CA ALA A 115 -26.17 -13.89 -8.17
C ALA A 115 -24.92 -14.69 -8.62
N PRO A 116 -23.89 -14.81 -7.76
CA PRO A 116 -22.72 -15.64 -8.06
C PRO A 116 -23.09 -17.13 -8.14
N THR A 117 -22.49 -17.85 -9.07
CA THR A 117 -22.73 -19.29 -9.33
C THR A 117 -21.46 -20.13 -9.17
N SER A 118 -20.33 -19.52 -8.90
CA SER A 118 -19.03 -20.19 -8.73
C SER A 118 -18.21 -19.54 -7.61
N LYS A 119 -17.15 -20.23 -7.16
CA LYS A 119 -16.19 -19.66 -6.18
C LYS A 119 -15.52 -18.39 -6.71
N SER A 120 -15.17 -18.34 -8.00
CA SER A 120 -14.60 -17.15 -8.63
C SER A 120 -15.60 -15.98 -8.60
N GLU A 121 -16.86 -16.22 -8.93
CA GLU A 121 -17.90 -15.18 -8.89
C GLU A 121 -18.24 -14.70 -7.47
N ASN A 122 -18.13 -15.59 -6.46
CA ASN A 122 -18.24 -15.19 -5.06
C ASN A 122 -17.15 -14.19 -4.66
N ARG A 123 -15.90 -14.40 -5.10
CA ARG A 123 -14.79 -13.46 -4.87
C ARG A 123 -15.02 -12.12 -5.57
N ILE A 124 -15.55 -12.15 -6.82
CA ILE A 124 -15.93 -10.93 -7.56
C ILE A 124 -17.03 -10.19 -6.79
N TYR A 125 -18.03 -10.90 -6.28
CA TYR A 125 -19.11 -10.32 -5.49
C TYR A 125 -18.58 -9.68 -4.20
N GLY A 126 -17.67 -10.33 -3.49
CA GLY A 126 -17.00 -9.75 -2.32
C GLY A 126 -16.26 -8.46 -2.66
N MET A 127 -15.46 -8.43 -3.72
CA MET A 127 -14.77 -7.21 -4.15
C MET A 127 -15.73 -6.09 -4.54
N LYS A 128 -16.84 -6.41 -5.25
CA LYS A 128 -17.91 -5.45 -5.52
C LYS A 128 -18.44 -4.84 -4.22
N LYS A 129 -18.76 -5.69 -3.24
CA LYS A 129 -19.26 -5.24 -1.92
C LYS A 129 -18.26 -4.37 -1.18
N GLY A 130 -16.97 -4.72 -1.25
CA GLY A 130 -15.90 -3.90 -0.67
C GLY A 130 -15.79 -2.52 -1.30
N LEU A 131 -15.86 -2.45 -2.63
CA LEU A 131 -15.83 -1.17 -3.36
C LEU A 131 -17.08 -0.32 -3.07
N GLU A 132 -18.26 -0.95 -2.93
CA GLU A 132 -19.48 -0.28 -2.48
C GLU A 132 -19.32 0.24 -1.04
N PHE A 133 -18.76 -0.58 -0.13
CA PHE A 133 -18.54 -0.25 1.27
C PHE A 133 -17.65 0.98 1.45
N ILE A 134 -16.49 1.01 0.77
CA ILE A 134 -15.53 2.11 0.88
C ILE A 134 -16.02 3.41 0.22
N SER A 135 -16.99 3.34 -0.68
CA SER A 135 -17.59 4.52 -1.33
C SER A 135 -18.74 5.13 -0.51
N ASP A 136 -19.25 4.45 0.50
CA ASP A 136 -20.26 4.97 1.40
C ASP A 136 -19.63 5.94 2.42
N PRO A 137 -20.03 7.23 2.43
CA PRO A 137 -19.45 8.22 3.35
C PRO A 137 -19.80 7.98 4.83
N GLN A 138 -20.72 7.07 5.14
CA GLN A 138 -21.05 6.69 6.52
C GLN A 138 -20.00 5.76 7.12
N HIS A 139 -19.26 5.03 6.30
CA HIS A 139 -18.19 4.16 6.76
C HIS A 139 -16.89 4.99 6.96
N THR A 140 -16.40 5.03 8.19
CA THR A 140 -15.12 5.64 8.54
C THR A 140 -14.09 4.56 8.84
N ILE A 141 -12.81 4.82 8.53
CA ILE A 141 -11.75 3.85 8.77
C ILE A 141 -11.53 3.70 10.29
N SER A 142 -11.72 2.49 10.80
CA SER A 142 -11.42 2.05 12.17
C SER A 142 -10.97 0.59 12.11
N GLU A 143 -10.41 0.05 13.20
CA GLU A 143 -10.07 -1.38 13.24
C GLU A 143 -11.29 -2.27 12.99
N GLU A 144 -12.43 -1.92 13.59
CA GLU A 144 -13.69 -2.65 13.40
C GLU A 144 -14.16 -2.60 11.94
N SER A 145 -14.17 -1.43 11.32
CA SER A 145 -14.61 -1.28 9.92
C SER A 145 -13.63 -1.87 8.91
N ILE A 146 -12.33 -1.89 9.23
CA ILE A 146 -11.33 -2.64 8.45
C ILE A 146 -11.62 -4.15 8.54
N HIS A 147 -11.93 -4.66 9.73
CA HIS A 147 -12.30 -6.07 9.90
C HIS A 147 -13.60 -6.40 9.15
N GLN A 148 -14.63 -5.55 9.23
CA GLN A 148 -15.87 -5.72 8.45
C GLN A 148 -15.60 -5.74 6.94
N LEU A 149 -14.75 -4.83 6.45
CA LEU A 149 -14.35 -4.78 5.05
C LEU A 149 -13.62 -6.08 4.65
N TYR A 150 -12.71 -6.59 5.50
CA TYR A 150 -12.00 -7.84 5.25
C TYR A 150 -12.97 -9.03 5.14
N GLU A 151 -13.86 -9.20 6.13
CA GLU A 151 -14.83 -10.29 6.12
C GLU A 151 -15.75 -10.21 4.89
N LEU A 152 -16.25 -9.03 4.57
CA LEU A 152 -17.16 -8.79 3.44
C LEU A 152 -16.50 -9.11 2.08
N THR A 153 -15.20 -8.86 1.96
CA THR A 153 -14.48 -8.96 0.67
C THR A 153 -13.72 -10.25 0.50
N ILE A 154 -13.20 -10.83 1.57
CA ILE A 154 -12.22 -11.92 1.53
C ILE A 154 -12.60 -13.03 2.51
N GLY A 155 -12.72 -12.73 3.80
CA GLY A 155 -12.81 -13.70 4.89
C GLY A 155 -13.90 -14.74 4.69
N MET A 156 -15.14 -14.29 4.39
CA MET A 156 -16.27 -15.20 4.19
C MET A 156 -16.16 -16.10 2.94
N PHE A 157 -15.22 -15.83 2.03
CA PHE A 157 -15.02 -16.62 0.81
C PHE A 157 -13.80 -17.54 0.89
N LEU A 158 -13.08 -17.52 2.01
CA LEU A 158 -11.97 -18.43 2.26
C LEU A 158 -12.48 -19.83 2.69
N PRO A 159 -11.69 -20.88 2.44
CA PRO A 159 -11.87 -22.16 3.10
C PRO A 159 -11.89 -22.00 4.63
N GLU A 160 -12.58 -22.89 5.34
CA GLU A 160 -12.75 -22.76 6.80
C GLU A 160 -11.40 -22.76 7.54
N GLU A 161 -10.45 -23.55 7.08
CA GLU A 161 -9.09 -23.66 7.61
C GLU A 161 -8.25 -22.38 7.47
N ASP A 162 -8.60 -21.52 6.50
CA ASP A 162 -7.88 -20.27 6.20
C ASP A 162 -8.56 -19.04 6.83
N ARG A 163 -9.71 -19.24 7.50
CA ARG A 163 -10.45 -18.14 8.14
C ARG A 163 -9.81 -17.72 9.45
N LEU A 164 -10.06 -16.46 9.82
CA LEU A 164 -9.75 -15.99 11.17
C LEU A 164 -10.58 -16.75 12.20
N LEU A 165 -10.02 -16.97 13.38
CA LEU A 165 -10.78 -17.48 14.51
C LEU A 165 -11.81 -16.43 14.97
N PRO A 166 -12.95 -16.83 15.59
CA PRO A 166 -14.08 -15.94 15.88
C PRO A 166 -13.73 -14.67 16.67
N ASP A 167 -12.74 -14.75 17.57
CA ASP A 167 -12.34 -13.62 18.43
C ASP A 167 -11.11 -12.85 17.90
N TYR A 168 -10.69 -13.14 16.66
CA TYR A 168 -9.51 -12.52 16.06
C TYR A 168 -9.87 -11.62 14.88
N GLN A 169 -9.36 -10.40 14.89
CA GLN A 169 -9.44 -9.47 13.75
C GLN A 169 -8.29 -9.65 12.76
N TYR A 170 -7.21 -10.28 13.21
CA TYR A 170 -5.99 -10.53 12.46
C TYR A 170 -5.60 -12.00 12.56
N ARG A 171 -4.65 -12.43 11.72
CA ARG A 171 -4.11 -13.79 11.80
C ARG A 171 -3.55 -14.08 13.20
N HIS A 172 -3.61 -15.33 13.55
CA HIS A 172 -3.20 -15.85 14.85
C HIS A 172 -1.99 -16.81 14.76
N ASP A 173 -1.30 -16.79 13.60
CA ASP A 173 -0.08 -17.54 13.35
C ASP A 173 0.85 -16.78 12.38
N SER A 174 2.05 -17.32 12.21
CA SER A 174 3.07 -16.76 11.32
C SER A 174 2.69 -16.93 9.86
N VAL A 175 3.09 -15.96 9.04
CA VAL A 175 2.88 -15.98 7.58
C VAL A 175 4.17 -15.64 6.87
N TYR A 176 4.41 -16.33 5.75
CA TYR A 176 5.59 -16.17 4.92
C TYR A 176 5.16 -15.93 3.48
N ILE A 177 5.68 -14.89 2.86
CA ILE A 177 5.56 -14.69 1.42
C ILE A 177 6.72 -15.42 0.78
N VAL A 178 6.41 -16.46 0.01
CA VAL A 178 7.39 -17.37 -0.58
C VAL A 178 7.34 -17.26 -2.10
N GLY A 179 8.47 -16.85 -2.73
CA GLY A 179 8.74 -17.04 -4.14
C GLY A 179 9.69 -18.24 -4.32
N ASP A 180 10.83 -18.06 -5.00
CA ASP A 180 11.90 -19.09 -5.03
C ASP A 180 12.55 -19.30 -3.64
N LYS A 181 12.39 -18.34 -2.76
CA LYS A 181 12.81 -18.32 -1.34
C LYS A 181 11.82 -17.48 -0.55
N VAL A 182 11.92 -17.48 0.79
CA VAL A 182 11.17 -16.55 1.64
C VAL A 182 11.59 -15.12 1.28
N GLU A 183 10.67 -14.36 0.73
CA GLU A 183 10.88 -12.97 0.29
C GLU A 183 10.56 -11.98 1.40
N HIS A 184 9.48 -12.23 2.13
CA HIS A 184 9.05 -11.41 3.26
C HIS A 184 8.42 -12.28 4.35
N THR A 185 8.61 -11.90 5.61
CA THR A 185 7.95 -12.48 6.78
C THR A 185 7.07 -11.42 7.40
N GLY A 186 5.78 -11.70 7.58
CA GLY A 186 4.88 -10.77 8.24
C GLY A 186 5.29 -10.46 9.68
N LEU A 187 4.77 -9.36 10.24
CA LEU A 187 4.98 -8.99 11.64
C LEU A 187 4.60 -10.18 12.56
N PRO A 188 5.29 -10.45 13.69
CA PRO A 188 4.81 -11.39 14.68
C PRO A 188 3.35 -11.11 15.03
N TRP A 189 2.48 -12.13 14.92
CA TRP A 189 1.03 -11.93 14.98
C TRP A 189 0.54 -11.32 16.31
N GLN A 190 1.25 -11.58 17.40
CA GLN A 190 0.93 -11.01 18.71
C GLN A 190 1.04 -9.48 18.77
N MET A 191 1.85 -8.90 17.86
CA MET A 191 2.07 -7.46 17.76
C MET A 191 1.06 -6.76 16.82
N LEU A 192 0.31 -7.52 16.03
CA LEU A 192 -0.61 -6.96 15.03
C LEU A 192 -1.64 -5.98 15.62
N PRO A 193 -2.29 -6.27 16.77
CA PRO A 193 -3.26 -5.33 17.36
C PRO A 193 -2.64 -3.96 17.67
N GLU A 194 -1.45 -3.92 18.26
CA GLU A 194 -0.75 -2.65 18.55
C GLU A 194 -0.42 -1.89 17.26
N TYR A 195 0.16 -2.58 16.27
CA TYR A 195 0.63 -1.94 15.04
C TYR A 195 -0.52 -1.49 14.14
N MET A 196 -1.62 -2.24 14.10
CA MET A 196 -2.82 -1.84 13.36
C MET A 196 -3.56 -0.71 14.06
N GLY A 197 -3.62 -0.69 15.39
CA GLY A 197 -4.12 0.45 16.16
C GLY A 197 -3.33 1.73 15.88
N ASN A 198 -2.00 1.65 15.91
CA ASN A 198 -1.12 2.77 15.55
C ASN A 198 -1.33 3.23 14.08
N LEU A 199 -1.62 2.32 13.15
CA LEU A 199 -1.98 2.69 11.79
C LEU A 199 -3.30 3.47 11.73
N VAL A 200 -4.33 3.04 12.46
CA VAL A 200 -5.61 3.74 12.51
C VAL A 200 -5.45 5.12 13.14
N GLU A 201 -4.70 5.25 14.21
CA GLU A 201 -4.35 6.55 14.79
C GLU A 201 -3.65 7.46 13.78
N PHE A 202 -2.64 6.94 13.08
CA PHE A 202 -1.94 7.68 12.03
C PHE A 202 -2.88 8.12 10.91
N ILE A 203 -3.84 7.28 10.50
CA ILE A 203 -4.84 7.62 9.46
C ILE A 203 -5.61 8.88 9.86
N HIS A 204 -6.03 8.97 11.12
CA HIS A 204 -6.84 10.10 11.62
C HIS A 204 -6.03 11.31 12.08
N GLN A 205 -4.72 11.13 12.29
CA GLN A 205 -3.86 12.23 12.71
C GLN A 205 -3.75 13.29 11.61
N GLU A 206 -3.99 14.54 11.97
CA GLU A 206 -3.65 15.67 11.10
C GLU A 206 -2.14 15.71 10.84
N SER A 207 -1.75 15.84 9.60
CA SER A 207 -0.35 15.91 9.21
C SER A 207 -0.15 16.84 8.01
N ALA A 208 1.04 17.39 7.87
CA ALA A 208 1.44 18.15 6.69
C ALA A 208 1.74 17.25 5.47
N MET A 209 1.72 15.94 5.65
CA MET A 209 1.96 14.97 4.56
C MET A 209 0.83 15.06 3.54
N ASN A 210 1.18 15.11 2.26
CA ASN A 210 0.19 15.10 1.19
C ASN A 210 -0.66 13.81 1.23
N ASP A 211 -1.98 13.93 1.03
CA ASP A 211 -2.92 12.80 1.12
C ASP A 211 -2.59 11.63 0.18
N LEU A 212 -2.08 11.89 -1.02
CA LEU A 212 -1.67 10.84 -1.95
C LEU A 212 -0.47 10.05 -1.40
N LEU A 213 0.49 10.75 -0.79
CA LEU A 213 1.63 10.10 -0.13
C LEU A 213 1.18 9.31 1.10
N LYS A 214 0.27 9.88 1.89
CA LYS A 214 -0.30 9.21 3.06
C LYS A 214 -1.09 7.95 2.67
N ALA A 215 -1.88 8.01 1.60
CA ALA A 215 -2.56 6.84 1.04
C ALA A 215 -1.58 5.74 0.60
N ALA A 216 -0.50 6.10 -0.10
CA ALA A 216 0.54 5.16 -0.51
C ALA A 216 1.27 4.57 0.70
N LEU A 217 1.52 5.35 1.74
CA LEU A 217 2.13 4.87 2.98
C LEU A 217 1.23 3.90 3.74
N ILE A 218 -0.07 4.18 3.84
CA ILE A 218 -1.08 3.26 4.42
C ILE A 218 -1.05 1.93 3.66
N HIS A 219 -1.05 1.97 2.34
CA HIS A 219 -0.95 0.80 1.48
C HIS A 219 0.33 -0.01 1.76
N PHE A 220 1.49 0.68 1.77
CA PHE A 220 2.77 0.05 2.10
C PHE A 220 2.71 -0.67 3.44
N TYR A 221 2.21 0.02 4.46
CA TYR A 221 2.27 -0.47 5.83
C TYR A 221 1.38 -1.70 6.05
N ILE A 222 0.18 -1.74 5.48
CA ILE A 222 -0.69 -2.92 5.53
C ILE A 222 -0.02 -4.13 4.87
N ALA A 223 0.56 -3.95 3.68
CA ALA A 223 1.25 -5.02 2.98
C ALA A 223 2.52 -5.47 3.73
N TYR A 224 3.23 -4.55 4.38
CA TYR A 224 4.41 -4.80 5.21
C TYR A 224 4.06 -5.58 6.49
N LEU A 225 3.03 -5.20 7.22
CA LEU A 225 2.57 -5.91 8.43
C LEU A 225 2.02 -7.29 8.11
N HIS A 226 1.37 -7.42 6.97
CA HIS A 226 0.72 -8.66 6.50
C HIS A 226 -0.28 -9.23 7.51
N PRO A 227 -1.36 -8.48 7.86
CA PRO A 227 -2.18 -8.81 9.03
C PRO A 227 -3.12 -10.01 8.85
N TRP A 228 -3.33 -10.51 7.65
CA TRP A 228 -4.21 -11.64 7.37
C TRP A 228 -3.48 -12.82 6.72
N PHE A 229 -4.10 -14.01 6.71
CA PHE A 229 -3.54 -15.18 6.04
C PHE A 229 -3.58 -15.06 4.51
N ASP A 230 -4.64 -14.46 3.96
CA ASP A 230 -4.79 -14.15 2.53
C ASP A 230 -5.42 -12.76 2.36
N GLY A 231 -5.28 -12.19 1.18
CA GLY A 231 -5.92 -10.94 0.77
C GLY A 231 -5.24 -9.65 1.19
N ASN A 232 -4.03 -9.70 1.76
CA ASN A 232 -3.32 -8.51 2.23
C ASN A 232 -3.11 -7.47 1.12
N GLY A 233 -2.74 -7.88 -0.09
CA GLY A 233 -2.60 -6.98 -1.23
C GLY A 233 -3.92 -6.34 -1.65
N ARG A 234 -5.02 -7.11 -1.68
CA ARG A 234 -6.36 -6.59 -1.99
C ARG A 234 -6.82 -5.58 -0.95
N MET A 235 -6.64 -5.90 0.33
CA MET A 235 -6.97 -4.98 1.43
C MET A 235 -6.13 -3.71 1.41
N ALA A 236 -4.82 -3.81 1.15
CA ALA A 236 -3.95 -2.65 1.03
C ALA A 236 -4.45 -1.69 -0.07
N ARG A 237 -4.87 -2.23 -1.23
CA ARG A 237 -5.44 -1.43 -2.33
C ARG A 237 -6.81 -0.84 -1.97
N LEU A 238 -7.69 -1.61 -1.32
CA LEU A 238 -9.01 -1.13 -0.90
C LEU A 238 -8.91 -0.02 0.15
N ILE A 239 -8.05 -0.18 1.16
CA ILE A 239 -7.90 0.83 2.24
C ILE A 239 -7.20 2.09 1.70
N HIS A 240 -6.27 1.94 0.75
CA HIS A 240 -5.71 3.07 0.02
C HIS A 240 -6.81 3.90 -0.68
N LEU A 241 -7.67 3.24 -1.48
CA LEU A 241 -8.81 3.89 -2.13
C LEU A 241 -9.76 4.51 -1.11
N TRP A 242 -10.08 3.79 -0.05
CA TRP A 242 -10.98 4.26 1.01
C TRP A 242 -10.46 5.54 1.66
N TYR A 243 -9.18 5.58 2.01
CA TYR A 243 -8.55 6.78 2.55
C TYR A 243 -8.69 7.96 1.57
N LEU A 244 -8.39 7.77 0.29
CA LEU A 244 -8.54 8.83 -0.72
C LEU A 244 -9.99 9.33 -0.84
N VAL A 245 -10.95 8.43 -0.81
CA VAL A 245 -12.38 8.80 -0.84
C VAL A 245 -12.75 9.64 0.39
N GLN A 246 -12.28 9.27 1.59
CA GLN A 246 -12.50 10.07 2.81
C GLN A 246 -11.82 11.43 2.77
N GLN A 247 -10.67 11.55 2.09
CA GLN A 247 -10.02 12.82 1.83
C GLN A 247 -10.62 13.60 0.64
N ARG A 248 -11.84 13.23 0.20
CA ARG A 248 -12.60 13.88 -0.89
C ARG A 248 -11.98 13.75 -2.29
N TYR A 249 -11.09 12.79 -2.51
CA TYR A 249 -10.61 12.44 -3.85
C TYR A 249 -11.65 11.56 -4.56
N SER A 250 -12.84 12.09 -4.82
CA SER A 250 -13.92 11.34 -5.48
C SER A 250 -13.55 10.85 -6.88
N SER A 251 -12.57 11.48 -7.54
CA SER A 251 -11.99 10.98 -8.79
C SER A 251 -11.39 9.57 -8.66
N ALA A 252 -10.96 9.14 -7.46
CA ALA A 252 -10.51 7.78 -7.20
C ALA A 252 -11.60 6.72 -7.45
N LEU A 253 -12.88 7.10 -7.38
CA LEU A 253 -14.01 6.22 -7.71
C LEU A 253 -14.21 6.02 -9.24
N PHE A 254 -13.48 6.73 -10.06
CA PHE A 254 -13.57 6.66 -11.51
C PHE A 254 -12.25 6.26 -12.18
N VAL A 255 -11.18 6.10 -11.39
CA VAL A 255 -9.85 5.72 -11.86
C VAL A 255 -9.48 4.36 -11.27
N PRO A 256 -9.29 3.30 -12.09
CA PRO A 256 -8.91 1.97 -11.58
C PRO A 256 -7.43 1.96 -11.19
N LEU A 257 -7.12 2.32 -9.93
CA LEU A 257 -5.74 2.43 -9.44
C LEU A 257 -4.98 1.11 -9.54
N SER A 258 -5.65 -0.03 -9.28
CA SER A 258 -5.06 -1.36 -9.48
C SER A 258 -4.63 -1.61 -10.92
N GLY A 259 -5.26 -0.98 -11.91
CA GLY A 259 -4.85 -1.07 -13.31
C GLY A 259 -3.48 -0.47 -13.59
N TYR A 260 -3.13 0.60 -12.89
CA TYR A 260 -1.79 1.20 -12.99
C TYR A 260 -0.73 0.33 -12.29
N VAL A 261 -1.07 -0.23 -11.13
CA VAL A 261 -0.21 -1.19 -10.42
C VAL A 261 0.03 -2.43 -11.27
N GLU A 262 -1.01 -3.00 -11.89
CA GLU A 262 -0.91 -4.17 -12.77
C GLU A 262 0.04 -3.93 -13.96
N LYS A 263 -0.10 -2.79 -14.64
CA LYS A 263 0.76 -2.41 -15.76
C LYS A 263 2.23 -2.24 -15.38
N SER A 264 2.49 -1.85 -14.14
CA SER A 264 3.84 -1.62 -13.59
C SER A 264 4.21 -2.64 -12.49
N ARG A 265 3.61 -3.84 -12.52
CA ARG A 265 3.67 -4.86 -11.46
C ARG A 265 5.08 -5.17 -10.97
N ARG A 266 6.05 -5.29 -11.90
CA ARG A 266 7.46 -5.51 -11.53
C ARG A 266 8.02 -4.36 -10.69
N GLY A 267 7.71 -3.12 -11.06
CA GLY A 267 8.10 -1.92 -10.31
C GLY A 267 7.46 -1.89 -8.92
N TYR A 268 6.19 -2.30 -8.83
CA TYR A 268 5.45 -2.39 -7.57
C TYR A 268 6.15 -3.29 -6.54
N TYR A 269 6.44 -4.54 -6.89
CA TYR A 269 7.13 -5.45 -5.98
C TYR A 269 8.58 -5.02 -5.72
N ASN A 270 9.26 -4.47 -6.74
CA ASN A 270 10.62 -3.94 -6.56
C ASN A 270 10.68 -2.79 -5.56
N ALA A 271 9.64 -1.95 -5.47
CA ALA A 271 9.58 -0.84 -4.50
C ALA A 271 9.59 -1.34 -3.04
N TYR A 272 8.87 -2.43 -2.72
CA TYR A 272 8.97 -3.10 -1.41
C TYR A 272 10.36 -3.66 -1.18
N THR A 273 10.87 -4.41 -2.15
CA THR A 273 12.21 -5.03 -2.07
C THR A 273 13.30 -3.98 -1.83
N LEU A 274 13.23 -2.82 -2.48
CA LEU A 274 14.18 -1.73 -2.29
C LEU A 274 14.11 -1.15 -0.88
N ALA A 275 12.91 -0.89 -0.34
CA ALA A 275 12.78 -0.41 1.03
C ALA A 275 13.41 -1.37 2.04
N GLU A 276 13.16 -2.68 1.90
CA GLU A 276 13.74 -3.70 2.77
C GLU A 276 15.25 -3.88 2.58
N GLN A 277 15.74 -3.81 1.34
CA GLN A 277 17.18 -3.90 1.06
C GLN A 277 17.92 -2.68 1.62
N ASN A 278 17.35 -1.49 1.45
CA ASN A 278 17.89 -0.27 2.04
C ASN A 278 17.93 -0.37 3.58
N ALA A 279 16.89 -0.91 4.20
CA ALA A 279 16.85 -1.12 5.65
C ALA A 279 17.92 -2.10 6.13
N LYS A 280 18.24 -3.16 5.36
CA LYS A 280 19.33 -4.09 5.66
C LYS A 280 20.71 -3.43 5.59
N ILE A 281 20.89 -2.42 4.72
CA ILE A 281 22.15 -1.69 4.57
C ILE A 281 22.29 -0.63 5.66
N SER A 282 21.22 0.15 5.91
CA SER A 282 21.24 1.35 6.74
C SER A 282 20.78 1.13 8.19
N GLY A 283 19.99 0.07 8.46
CA GLY A 283 19.30 -0.14 9.72
C GLY A 283 18.08 0.77 9.92
N ILE A 284 17.61 1.45 8.86
CA ILE A 284 16.49 2.39 8.86
C ILE A 284 15.50 1.99 7.75
N MET A 285 14.23 1.86 8.08
CA MET A 285 13.16 1.58 7.11
C MET A 285 12.75 2.88 6.42
N ASP A 286 13.36 3.15 5.27
CA ASP A 286 13.04 4.27 4.39
C ASP A 286 12.00 3.84 3.35
N VAL A 287 10.81 4.44 3.41
CA VAL A 287 9.69 4.15 2.50
C VAL A 287 9.68 5.01 1.23
N THR A 288 10.66 5.89 1.07
CA THR A 288 10.79 6.76 -0.13
C THR A 288 10.70 5.97 -1.44
N PRO A 289 11.33 4.78 -1.60
CA PRO A 289 11.23 4.01 -2.83
C PRO A 289 9.78 3.67 -3.22
N PHE A 290 8.95 3.33 -2.23
CA PHE A 290 7.56 2.98 -2.46
C PHE A 290 6.70 4.22 -2.78
N LEU A 291 6.88 5.31 -2.06
CA LEU A 291 6.20 6.58 -2.33
C LEU A 291 6.53 7.09 -3.73
N THR A 292 7.80 7.06 -4.12
CA THR A 292 8.28 7.42 -5.47
C THR A 292 7.60 6.56 -6.54
N TYR A 293 7.54 5.23 -6.32
CA TYR A 293 6.86 4.34 -7.25
C TYR A 293 5.41 4.77 -7.49
N PHE A 294 4.65 5.09 -6.43
CA PHE A 294 3.25 5.51 -6.55
C PHE A 294 3.11 6.82 -7.31
N ILE A 295 3.98 7.79 -7.05
CA ILE A 295 3.98 9.06 -7.77
C ILE A 295 4.19 8.84 -9.27
N GLU A 296 5.19 8.03 -9.63
CA GLU A 296 5.61 7.87 -11.02
C GLU A 296 4.72 6.94 -11.84
N ASN A 297 4.07 5.95 -11.21
CA ASN A 297 3.39 4.87 -11.93
C ASN A 297 1.88 4.77 -11.66
N VAL A 298 1.40 5.32 -10.54
CA VAL A 298 -0.01 5.17 -10.15
C VAL A 298 -0.77 6.48 -10.20
N TYR A 299 -0.14 7.58 -9.79
CA TYR A 299 -0.82 8.90 -9.71
C TYR A 299 -0.59 9.77 -10.95
N HIS A 300 0.28 9.35 -11.84
CA HIS A 300 0.67 10.12 -13.03
C HIS A 300 -0.19 9.79 -14.26
#